data_5e13fb3150cb8934ff510c7edc6bf4ed
#
_entry.id   5e13fb3150cb8934ff510c7edc6bf4ed
#
_cell.length_a   1.000
_cell.length_b   1.000
_cell.length_c   1.000
_cell.angle_alpha   90.00
_cell.angle_beta   90.00
_cell.angle_gamma   90.00
#
_symmetry.space_group_name_H-M   'P 1'
#
loop_
_entity.id
_entity.type
_entity.pdbx_description
1 polymer ?
#
loop_
_entity_poly.entity_id
_entity_poly.type
_entity_poly.pdbx_seq_one_letter_code
_entity_poly.pdbx_strand_id
1 'polypeptide(L)'
;MDTTSPVAPERAHLRLGFVALSDAAPLIVAQHLNLGARHGLTLELSRQPSWAAVRDKLLSGELDAAHALYGLVCGLQLGIGGPQADMAALMVLNRNGQAISLSRGLADAYRASGSVRDAFATLGRKPLLAQTFPTGTHAMWLNHWLASHGVDPLRDVRSVVIPPPEMVAALAGGELDGFCAGEPWHAVAEACDAGRTVAVTSEIWPDHPEKVLAARRDFVALYPATARALIRTLVDACAWLDSATHRREAAGWLASPDALGVPARLIAPRLLGDYGSGPFAVPPLPIRFHDGGAVNRPDPREGEWFLSQYRRWGMLDGSHDDAAIARAIAQTALYDAAVAESGAPGPSRA
;
A
#
# COMPACT_ATOMS: atom_id res chain seq x y z
N MET A 1 26.38 29.82 -3.61
CA MET A 1 25.56 28.85 -2.86
C MET A 1 26.38 27.57 -2.77
N ASP A 2 26.92 27.29 -1.60
CA ASP A 2 27.70 26.07 -1.37
C ASP A 2 26.79 24.86 -1.52
N THR A 3 26.88 24.18 -2.66
CA THR A 3 26.29 22.85 -2.83
C THR A 3 27.17 21.86 -2.10
N THR A 4 26.97 21.71 -0.80
CA THR A 4 27.59 20.62 -0.05
C THR A 4 27.17 19.31 -0.70
N SER A 5 28.14 18.55 -1.23
CA SER A 5 27.89 17.20 -1.76
C SER A 5 27.16 16.36 -0.71
N PRO A 6 26.21 15.51 -1.11
CA PRO A 6 25.48 14.65 -0.18
C PRO A 6 26.46 13.84 0.68
N VAL A 7 26.17 13.75 1.98
CA VAL A 7 26.97 12.93 2.90
C VAL A 7 26.84 11.46 2.50
N ALA A 8 27.97 10.74 2.48
CA ALA A 8 27.99 9.32 2.19
C ALA A 8 27.10 8.53 3.18
N PRO A 9 26.35 7.50 2.71
CA PRO A 9 25.57 6.65 3.59
C PRO A 9 26.44 5.95 4.64
N GLU A 10 25.97 5.91 5.89
CA GLU A 10 26.65 5.19 6.97
C GLU A 10 26.60 3.66 6.74
N ARG A 11 25.60 3.21 6.00
CA ARG A 11 25.37 1.82 5.64
C ARG A 11 24.99 1.73 4.17
N ALA A 12 25.85 1.09 3.36
CA ALA A 12 25.68 1.03 1.92
C ALA A 12 24.78 -0.13 1.46
N HIS A 13 24.73 -1.25 2.21
CA HIS A 13 23.92 -2.42 1.85
C HIS A 13 22.65 -2.46 2.68
N LEU A 14 21.49 -2.48 2.00
CA LEU A 14 20.17 -2.46 2.64
C LEU A 14 19.30 -3.62 2.17
N ARG A 15 18.63 -4.27 3.13
CA ARG A 15 17.63 -5.31 2.91
C ARG A 15 16.24 -4.71 2.99
N LEU A 16 15.51 -4.71 1.88
CA LEU A 16 14.18 -4.13 1.77
C LEU A 16 13.13 -5.21 1.57
N GLY A 17 12.10 -5.19 2.42
CA GLY A 17 10.97 -6.11 2.32
C GLY A 17 9.86 -5.59 1.41
N PHE A 18 9.16 -6.51 0.72
CA PHE A 18 7.94 -6.19 -0.01
C PHE A 18 6.98 -7.38 -0.06
N VAL A 19 5.70 -7.12 -0.25
CA VAL A 19 4.68 -8.13 -0.56
C VAL A 19 4.36 -8.06 -2.06
N ALA A 20 4.00 -9.19 -2.67
CA ALA A 20 3.76 -9.35 -4.11
C ALA A 20 2.50 -8.56 -4.57
N LEU A 21 2.65 -7.26 -4.72
CA LEU A 21 1.64 -6.30 -5.18
C LEU A 21 2.25 -5.35 -6.21
N SER A 22 1.43 -4.84 -7.14
CA SER A 22 1.89 -3.91 -8.19
C SER A 22 2.47 -2.60 -7.64
N ASP A 23 2.06 -2.20 -6.45
CA ASP A 23 2.55 -1.00 -5.76
C ASP A 23 3.94 -1.17 -5.12
N ALA A 24 4.53 -2.39 -5.17
CA ALA A 24 5.95 -2.61 -4.88
C ALA A 24 6.87 -2.18 -6.06
N ALA A 25 6.30 -1.71 -7.17
CA ALA A 25 7.04 -1.31 -8.37
C ALA A 25 8.22 -0.36 -8.09
N PRO A 26 8.14 0.66 -7.20
CA PRO A 26 9.29 1.53 -6.94
C PRO A 26 10.52 0.78 -6.44
N LEU A 27 10.36 -0.23 -5.57
CA LEU A 27 11.48 -1.01 -5.05
C LEU A 27 12.11 -1.88 -6.16
N ILE A 28 11.25 -2.54 -6.94
CA ILE A 28 11.68 -3.44 -8.03
C ILE A 28 12.38 -2.65 -9.13
N VAL A 29 11.86 -1.49 -9.52
CA VAL A 29 12.48 -0.56 -10.46
C VAL A 29 13.83 -0.07 -9.93
N ALA A 30 13.90 0.34 -8.66
CA ALA A 30 15.13 0.82 -8.05
C ALA A 30 16.24 -0.23 -8.09
N GLN A 31 15.91 -1.49 -7.81
CA GLN A 31 16.86 -2.61 -7.88
C GLN A 31 17.24 -2.92 -9.34
N HIS A 32 16.25 -3.07 -10.23
CA HIS A 32 16.48 -3.47 -11.62
C HIS A 32 17.33 -2.48 -12.39
N LEU A 33 17.11 -1.17 -12.18
CA LEU A 33 17.88 -0.08 -12.78
C LEU A 33 19.12 0.31 -11.96
N ASN A 34 19.39 -0.38 -10.85
CA ASN A 34 20.49 -0.09 -9.94
C ASN A 34 20.56 1.41 -9.51
N LEU A 35 19.38 2.01 -9.25
CA LEU A 35 19.29 3.44 -8.91
C LEU A 35 20.00 3.76 -7.59
N GLY A 36 20.08 2.80 -6.68
CA GLY A 36 20.79 2.95 -5.40
C GLY A 36 22.26 3.33 -5.56
N ALA A 37 22.93 2.84 -6.62
CA ALA A 37 24.35 3.12 -6.87
C ALA A 37 24.64 4.63 -7.01
N ARG A 38 23.69 5.41 -7.55
CA ARG A 38 23.82 6.87 -7.66
C ARG A 38 23.88 7.57 -6.31
N HIS A 39 23.35 6.90 -5.27
CA HIS A 39 23.24 7.41 -3.92
C HIS A 39 24.11 6.64 -2.92
N GLY A 40 25.04 5.80 -3.42
CA GLY A 40 25.96 5.01 -2.60
C GLY A 40 25.31 3.80 -1.92
N LEU A 41 24.17 3.29 -2.45
CA LEU A 41 23.45 2.16 -1.90
C LEU A 41 23.44 0.95 -2.83
N THR A 42 23.46 -0.24 -2.23
CA THR A 42 23.13 -1.52 -2.83
C THR A 42 21.85 -2.05 -2.17
N LEU A 43 20.84 -2.34 -2.97
CA LEU A 43 19.54 -2.80 -2.47
C LEU A 43 19.42 -4.32 -2.68
N GLU A 44 19.11 -5.03 -1.61
CA GLU A 44 18.69 -6.43 -1.62
C GLU A 44 17.19 -6.50 -1.32
N LEU A 45 16.40 -6.95 -2.29
CA LEU A 45 14.96 -7.09 -2.10
C LEU A 45 14.62 -8.48 -1.58
N SER A 46 13.71 -8.53 -0.60
CA SER A 46 13.21 -9.75 0.02
C SER A 46 11.69 -9.79 -0.05
N ARG A 47 11.16 -10.63 -0.94
CA ARG A 47 9.72 -10.88 -1.02
C ARG A 47 9.23 -11.57 0.25
N GLN A 48 8.20 -11.00 0.86
CA GLN A 48 7.59 -11.52 2.07
C GLN A 48 6.24 -12.18 1.75
N PRO A 49 5.91 -13.30 2.43
CA PRO A 49 4.66 -14.02 2.20
C PRO A 49 3.43 -13.27 2.71
N SER A 50 3.60 -12.37 3.69
CA SER A 50 2.50 -11.64 4.32
C SER A 50 2.95 -10.34 4.97
N TRP A 51 2.00 -9.48 5.32
CA TRP A 51 2.27 -8.25 6.08
C TRP A 51 2.73 -8.54 7.52
N ALA A 52 2.31 -9.68 8.10
CA ALA A 52 2.82 -10.13 9.39
C ALA A 52 4.33 -10.43 9.30
N ALA A 53 4.78 -11.09 8.23
CA ALA A 53 6.20 -11.34 8.00
C ALA A 53 6.99 -10.03 7.80
N VAL A 54 6.43 -9.05 7.08
CA VAL A 54 7.04 -7.71 6.96
C VAL A 54 7.20 -7.06 8.34
N ARG A 55 6.13 -7.06 9.15
CA ARG A 55 6.16 -6.55 10.52
C ARG A 55 7.26 -7.21 11.34
N ASP A 56 7.26 -8.53 11.41
CA ASP A 56 8.16 -9.29 12.29
C ASP A 56 9.64 -9.09 11.88
N LYS A 57 9.91 -9.05 10.59
CA LYS A 57 11.27 -8.83 10.07
C LYS A 57 11.75 -7.38 10.18
N LEU A 58 10.85 -6.40 10.11
CA LEU A 58 11.20 -5.02 10.48
C LEU A 58 11.55 -4.92 11.97
N LEU A 59 10.74 -5.54 12.83
CA LEU A 59 10.95 -5.50 14.27
C LEU A 59 12.22 -6.24 14.70
N SER A 60 12.53 -7.38 14.09
CA SER A 60 13.76 -8.14 14.37
C SER A 60 15.03 -7.50 13.79
N GLY A 61 14.89 -6.56 12.84
CA GLY A 61 16.01 -5.98 12.11
C GLY A 61 16.56 -6.87 10.98
N GLU A 62 15.86 -7.93 10.60
CA GLU A 62 16.16 -8.67 9.37
C GLU A 62 15.94 -7.81 8.13
N LEU A 63 14.99 -6.88 8.17
CA LEU A 63 14.77 -5.85 7.15
C LEU A 63 15.15 -4.50 7.72
N ASP A 64 15.85 -3.72 6.93
CA ASP A 64 16.24 -2.35 7.25
C ASP A 64 15.07 -1.38 7.02
N ALA A 65 14.33 -1.60 5.92
CA ALA A 65 13.10 -0.90 5.59
C ALA A 65 12.18 -1.81 4.74
N ALA A 66 10.94 -1.38 4.53
CA ALA A 66 10.00 -2.14 3.72
C ALA A 66 8.98 -1.24 3.02
N HIS A 67 8.50 -1.70 1.87
CA HIS A 67 7.20 -1.36 1.33
C HIS A 67 6.14 -1.88 2.29
N ALA A 68 5.37 -0.99 2.91
CA ALA A 68 4.42 -1.33 3.96
C ALA A 68 3.10 -0.58 3.83
N LEU A 69 2.03 -1.19 4.31
CA LEU A 69 0.73 -0.52 4.47
C LEU A 69 0.89 0.66 5.45
N TYR A 70 0.41 1.85 5.11
CA TYR A 70 0.49 2.98 6.04
C TYR A 70 -0.24 2.67 7.36
N GLY A 71 -1.42 2.05 7.28
CA GLY A 71 -2.14 1.63 8.47
C GLY A 71 -1.37 0.60 9.33
N LEU A 72 -0.60 -0.32 8.74
CA LEU A 72 0.24 -1.23 9.53
C LEU A 72 1.26 -0.45 10.37
N VAL A 73 1.89 0.57 9.79
CA VAL A 73 2.87 1.44 10.50
C VAL A 73 2.20 2.16 11.67
N CYS A 74 1.00 2.72 11.44
CA CYS A 74 0.22 3.37 12.51
C CYS A 74 -0.19 2.37 13.61
N GLY A 75 -0.63 1.17 13.22
CA GLY A 75 -0.99 0.12 14.17
C GLY A 75 0.16 -0.35 15.04
N LEU A 76 1.36 -0.50 14.46
CA LEU A 76 2.59 -0.84 15.20
C LEU A 76 3.00 0.26 16.18
N GLN A 77 2.92 1.53 15.76
CA GLN A 77 3.22 2.67 16.64
C GLN A 77 2.34 2.66 17.90
N LEU A 78 1.11 2.18 17.78
CA LEU A 78 0.12 2.13 18.85
C LEU A 78 0.04 0.80 19.58
N GLY A 79 0.72 -0.25 19.11
CA GLY A 79 0.62 -1.60 19.67
C GLY A 79 -0.74 -2.27 19.46
N ILE A 80 -1.50 -1.87 18.43
CA ILE A 80 -2.83 -2.42 18.16
C ILE A 80 -2.71 -3.85 17.63
N GLY A 81 -3.20 -4.80 18.42
CA GLY A 81 -3.24 -6.22 18.06
C GLY A 81 -1.88 -6.90 17.96
N GLY A 82 -0.82 -6.30 18.54
CA GLY A 82 0.53 -6.88 18.50
C GLY A 82 1.57 -6.05 19.25
N PRO A 83 2.85 -6.30 19.01
CA PRO A 83 3.92 -5.56 19.67
C PRO A 83 3.89 -4.08 19.24
N GLN A 84 4.19 -3.21 20.19
CA GLN A 84 4.39 -1.78 19.96
C GLN A 84 5.85 -1.51 19.58
N ALA A 85 6.06 -0.63 18.60
CA ALA A 85 7.38 -0.18 18.21
C ALA A 85 7.33 1.24 17.64
N ASP A 86 8.40 2.00 17.86
CA ASP A 86 8.56 3.32 17.25
C ASP A 86 8.88 3.15 15.77
N MET A 87 7.92 3.58 14.94
CA MET A 87 7.98 3.45 13.49
C MET A 87 8.17 4.79 12.79
N ALA A 88 8.68 4.72 11.58
CA ALA A 88 8.91 5.85 10.69
C ALA A 88 8.34 5.53 9.29
N ALA A 89 7.52 6.44 8.76
CA ALA A 89 7.15 6.50 7.35
C ALA A 89 8.07 7.53 6.67
N LEU A 90 9.05 7.05 5.92
CA LEU A 90 10.09 7.88 5.31
C LEU A 90 9.56 8.65 4.10
N MET A 91 8.68 8.01 3.32
CA MET A 91 7.98 8.59 2.17
C MET A 91 6.73 7.79 1.86
N VAL A 92 5.80 8.37 1.13
CA VAL A 92 4.69 7.67 0.49
C VAL A 92 5.20 7.08 -0.83
N LEU A 93 4.99 5.79 -1.06
CA LEU A 93 5.44 5.10 -2.27
C LEU A 93 4.42 5.19 -3.41
N ASN A 94 3.14 5.21 -3.06
CA ASN A 94 2.05 5.38 -4.03
C ASN A 94 0.77 5.92 -3.40
N ARG A 95 -0.07 6.47 -4.27
CA ARG A 95 -1.46 6.82 -3.97
C ARG A 95 -2.41 5.99 -4.80
N ASN A 96 -3.61 5.69 -4.29
CA ASN A 96 -4.62 4.83 -4.94
C ASN A 96 -4.12 3.40 -5.24
N GLY A 97 -4.77 2.70 -6.17
CA GLY A 97 -4.30 1.41 -6.71
C GLY A 97 -4.81 0.18 -5.95
N GLN A 98 -5.78 0.32 -5.08
CA GLN A 98 -6.43 -0.77 -4.37
C GLN A 98 -7.88 -0.91 -4.81
N ALA A 99 -8.45 -2.09 -4.58
CA ALA A 99 -9.82 -2.37 -4.99
C ALA A 99 -10.52 -3.34 -4.02
N ILE A 100 -11.81 -3.52 -4.25
CA ILE A 100 -12.65 -4.53 -3.60
C ILE A 100 -13.24 -5.40 -4.69
N SER A 101 -13.06 -6.72 -4.57
CA SER A 101 -13.72 -7.72 -5.41
C SER A 101 -14.69 -8.56 -4.61
N LEU A 102 -15.81 -8.90 -5.23
CA LEU A 102 -16.74 -9.91 -4.76
C LEU A 102 -16.67 -11.14 -5.66
N SER A 103 -17.08 -12.31 -5.15
CA SER A 103 -17.29 -13.49 -5.98
C SER A 103 -18.25 -13.16 -7.12
N ARG A 104 -18.12 -13.87 -8.25
CA ARG A 104 -18.92 -13.58 -9.44
C ARG A 104 -20.42 -13.49 -9.14
N GLY A 105 -20.96 -14.48 -8.42
CA GLY A 105 -22.39 -14.50 -8.08
C GLY A 105 -22.83 -13.29 -7.24
N LEU A 106 -22.02 -12.89 -6.27
CA LEU A 106 -22.31 -11.69 -5.45
C LEU A 106 -22.17 -10.39 -6.25
N ALA A 107 -21.17 -10.28 -7.10
CA ALA A 107 -21.01 -9.12 -7.97
C ALA A 107 -22.18 -8.96 -8.95
N ASP A 108 -22.67 -10.06 -9.50
CA ASP A 108 -23.86 -10.08 -10.37
C ASP A 108 -25.12 -9.71 -9.60
N ALA A 109 -25.31 -10.23 -8.38
CA ALA A 109 -26.42 -9.87 -7.50
C ALA A 109 -26.36 -8.38 -7.10
N TYR A 110 -25.16 -7.86 -6.80
CA TYR A 110 -24.96 -6.44 -6.51
C TYR A 110 -25.30 -5.56 -7.71
N ARG A 111 -24.85 -5.93 -8.90
CA ARG A 111 -25.17 -5.20 -10.13
C ARG A 111 -26.68 -5.20 -10.42
N ALA A 112 -27.37 -6.32 -10.16
CA ALA A 112 -28.80 -6.45 -10.40
C ALA A 112 -29.65 -5.66 -9.40
N SER A 113 -29.27 -5.65 -8.11
CA SER A 113 -30.03 -4.97 -7.04
C SER A 113 -29.64 -3.52 -6.84
N GLY A 114 -28.41 -3.13 -7.20
CA GLY A 114 -27.82 -1.85 -6.82
C GLY A 114 -27.48 -1.73 -5.32
N SER A 115 -27.58 -2.83 -4.56
CA SER A 115 -27.45 -2.85 -3.11
C SER A 115 -26.50 -3.96 -2.64
N VAL A 116 -25.43 -3.60 -1.95
CA VAL A 116 -24.50 -4.56 -1.33
C VAL A 116 -25.22 -5.41 -0.28
N ARG A 117 -26.09 -4.79 0.52
CA ARG A 117 -26.87 -5.49 1.54
C ARG A 117 -27.79 -6.57 0.92
N ASP A 118 -28.48 -6.24 -0.15
CA ASP A 118 -29.39 -7.19 -0.82
C ASP A 118 -28.60 -8.32 -1.51
N ALA A 119 -27.46 -8.00 -2.12
CA ALA A 119 -26.56 -9.00 -2.65
C ALA A 119 -26.08 -9.98 -1.57
N PHE A 120 -25.68 -9.48 -0.41
CA PHE A 120 -25.26 -10.33 0.72
C PHE A 120 -26.40 -11.15 1.30
N ALA A 121 -27.62 -10.65 1.29
CA ALA A 121 -28.79 -11.41 1.75
C ALA A 121 -29.04 -12.68 0.92
N THR A 122 -28.61 -12.71 -0.35
CA THR A 122 -28.75 -13.91 -1.21
C THR A 122 -27.96 -15.12 -0.70
N LEU A 123 -26.94 -14.92 0.13
CA LEU A 123 -26.13 -16.01 0.70
C LEU A 123 -26.86 -16.81 1.77
N GLY A 124 -27.90 -16.26 2.43
CA GLY A 124 -28.54 -16.89 3.59
C GLY A 124 -27.63 -17.07 4.82
N ARG A 125 -26.43 -16.48 4.78
CA ARG A 125 -25.43 -16.45 5.85
C ARG A 125 -24.63 -15.17 5.82
N LYS A 126 -23.87 -14.87 6.88
CA LYS A 126 -22.93 -13.73 6.84
C LYS A 126 -21.84 -13.99 5.78
N PRO A 127 -21.57 -12.99 4.91
CA PRO A 127 -20.46 -13.10 3.95
C PRO A 127 -19.12 -13.19 4.68
N LEU A 128 -18.20 -13.96 4.10
CA LEU A 128 -16.80 -14.07 4.54
C LEU A 128 -15.94 -13.23 3.62
N LEU A 129 -15.38 -12.15 4.14
CA LEU A 129 -14.56 -11.20 3.38
C LEU A 129 -13.12 -11.20 3.89
N ALA A 130 -12.17 -11.20 2.96
CA ALA A 130 -10.76 -11.15 3.31
C ALA A 130 -10.18 -9.74 3.22
N GLN A 131 -9.25 -9.48 4.10
CA GLN A 131 -8.35 -8.33 4.08
C GLN A 131 -6.93 -8.81 4.46
N THR A 132 -5.92 -7.96 4.34
CA THR A 132 -4.53 -8.40 4.36
C THR A 132 -3.84 -8.25 5.72
N PHE A 133 -4.32 -7.34 6.56
CA PHE A 133 -3.79 -7.08 7.90
C PHE A 133 -4.80 -6.27 8.73
N PRO A 134 -5.06 -6.59 10.01
CA PRO A 134 -6.17 -5.99 10.78
C PRO A 134 -6.13 -4.46 10.86
N THR A 135 -4.96 -3.86 11.10
CA THR A 135 -4.77 -2.39 11.11
C THR A 135 -4.35 -1.84 9.75
N GLY A 136 -4.27 -2.68 8.72
CA GLY A 136 -3.82 -2.28 7.39
C GLY A 136 -4.85 -1.41 6.65
N THR A 137 -4.37 -0.72 5.64
CA THR A 137 -5.19 0.12 4.75
C THR A 137 -6.36 -0.67 4.16
N HIS A 138 -6.14 -1.89 3.69
CA HIS A 138 -7.18 -2.72 3.08
C HIS A 138 -8.34 -3.04 4.03
N ALA A 139 -8.07 -3.26 5.33
CA ALA A 139 -9.12 -3.46 6.32
C ALA A 139 -9.95 -2.17 6.52
N MET A 140 -9.27 -1.01 6.55
CA MET A 140 -9.95 0.29 6.70
C MET A 140 -10.80 0.61 5.47
N TRP A 141 -10.31 0.35 4.26
CA TRP A 141 -11.07 0.53 3.02
C TRP A 141 -12.29 -0.37 2.98
N LEU A 142 -12.13 -1.65 3.29
CA LEU A 142 -13.23 -2.62 3.29
C LEU A 142 -14.31 -2.22 4.30
N ASN A 143 -13.93 -1.89 5.53
CA ASN A 143 -14.86 -1.48 6.57
C ASN A 143 -15.62 -0.19 6.18
N HIS A 144 -14.90 0.78 5.61
CA HIS A 144 -15.49 2.05 5.19
C HIS A 144 -16.50 1.82 4.05
N TRP A 145 -16.12 1.03 3.03
CA TRP A 145 -16.99 0.69 1.92
C TRP A 145 -18.26 -0.04 2.38
N LEU A 146 -18.14 -1.05 3.22
CA LEU A 146 -19.28 -1.77 3.79
C LEU A 146 -20.23 -0.82 4.51
N ALA A 147 -19.69 0.02 5.40
CA ALA A 147 -20.49 0.97 6.17
C ALA A 147 -21.20 2.01 5.29
N SER A 148 -20.56 2.48 4.20
CA SER A 148 -21.17 3.41 3.24
C SER A 148 -22.33 2.77 2.47
N HIS A 149 -22.37 1.42 2.39
CA HIS A 149 -23.45 0.64 1.79
C HIS A 149 -24.45 0.10 2.83
N GLY A 150 -24.45 0.65 4.06
CA GLY A 150 -25.38 0.26 5.12
C GLY A 150 -25.12 -1.14 5.71
N VAL A 151 -23.95 -1.71 5.53
CA VAL A 151 -23.51 -2.99 6.10
C VAL A 151 -22.58 -2.71 7.28
N ASP A 152 -22.90 -3.21 8.46
CA ASP A 152 -22.01 -3.09 9.65
C ASP A 152 -20.85 -4.08 9.50
N PRO A 153 -19.60 -3.59 9.31
CA PRO A 153 -18.46 -4.47 9.06
C PRO A 153 -18.09 -5.36 10.27
N LEU A 154 -18.53 -5.01 11.48
CA LEU A 154 -18.24 -5.75 12.69
C LEU A 154 -19.34 -6.78 13.04
N ARG A 155 -20.55 -6.59 12.52
CA ARG A 155 -21.72 -7.42 12.86
C ARG A 155 -22.28 -8.22 11.71
N ASP A 156 -22.31 -7.64 10.50
CA ASP A 156 -23.04 -8.21 9.36
C ASP A 156 -22.15 -9.11 8.49
N VAL A 157 -20.82 -9.02 8.63
CA VAL A 157 -19.84 -9.83 7.89
C VAL A 157 -18.90 -10.58 8.82
N ARG A 158 -18.21 -11.57 8.27
CA ARG A 158 -17.04 -12.21 8.89
C ARG A 158 -15.80 -11.73 8.14
N SER A 159 -14.83 -11.16 8.86
CA SER A 159 -13.55 -10.72 8.29
C SER A 159 -12.45 -11.70 8.62
N VAL A 160 -11.61 -12.03 7.64
CA VAL A 160 -10.43 -12.89 7.79
C VAL A 160 -9.20 -12.24 7.19
N VAL A 161 -8.03 -12.63 7.71
CA VAL A 161 -6.74 -12.18 7.20
C VAL A 161 -6.17 -13.27 6.30
N ILE A 162 -5.98 -12.96 5.02
CA ILE A 162 -5.41 -13.88 4.03
C ILE A 162 -4.34 -13.11 3.23
N PRO A 163 -3.17 -13.70 2.93
CA PRO A 163 -2.22 -13.11 2.01
C PRO A 163 -2.82 -12.91 0.61
N PRO A 164 -2.55 -11.79 -0.08
CA PRO A 164 -3.17 -11.48 -1.38
C PRO A 164 -3.09 -12.59 -2.42
N PRO A 165 -1.95 -13.31 -2.59
CA PRO A 165 -1.88 -14.41 -3.56
C PRO A 165 -2.87 -15.55 -3.29
N GLU A 166 -3.23 -15.79 -2.02
CA GLU A 166 -4.11 -16.89 -1.60
C GLU A 166 -5.59 -16.51 -1.72
N MET A 167 -5.91 -15.20 -1.73
CA MET A 167 -7.31 -14.72 -1.79
C MET A 167 -8.04 -15.18 -3.05
N VAL A 168 -7.34 -15.20 -4.19
CA VAL A 168 -7.94 -15.60 -5.47
C VAL A 168 -8.30 -17.08 -5.48
N ALA A 169 -7.43 -17.94 -4.95
CA ALA A 169 -7.70 -19.37 -4.86
C ALA A 169 -8.87 -19.65 -3.91
N ALA A 170 -8.92 -18.99 -2.75
CA ALA A 170 -10.02 -19.10 -1.80
C ALA A 170 -11.37 -18.60 -2.39
N LEU A 171 -11.32 -17.52 -3.17
CA LEU A 171 -12.50 -16.99 -3.87
C LEU A 171 -12.99 -17.98 -4.95
N ALA A 172 -12.08 -18.54 -5.76
CA ALA A 172 -12.38 -19.52 -6.80
C ALA A 172 -12.92 -20.83 -6.22
N GLY A 173 -12.42 -21.24 -5.04
CA GLY A 173 -12.90 -22.41 -4.31
C GLY A 173 -14.24 -22.22 -3.59
N GLY A 174 -14.81 -21.02 -3.58
CA GLY A 174 -16.03 -20.69 -2.85
C GLY A 174 -15.86 -20.63 -1.32
N GLU A 175 -14.62 -20.61 -0.85
CA GLU A 175 -14.28 -20.46 0.57
C GLU A 175 -14.36 -19.01 1.02
N LEU A 176 -14.38 -18.06 0.07
CA LEU A 176 -14.38 -16.62 0.30
C LEU A 176 -15.46 -15.97 -0.58
N ASP A 177 -16.13 -14.95 -0.06
CA ASP A 177 -17.18 -14.22 -0.76
C ASP A 177 -16.67 -12.92 -1.42
N GLY A 178 -15.54 -12.40 -0.96
CA GLY A 178 -14.89 -11.21 -1.49
C GLY A 178 -13.66 -10.81 -0.72
N PHE A 179 -12.91 -9.82 -1.24
CA PHE A 179 -11.69 -9.34 -0.60
C PHE A 179 -11.37 -7.89 -0.97
N CYS A 180 -10.59 -7.24 -0.10
CA CYS A 180 -9.89 -5.98 -0.38
C CYS A 180 -8.38 -6.18 -0.33
N ALA A 181 -7.70 -5.83 -1.41
CA ALA A 181 -6.25 -5.95 -1.55
C ALA A 181 -5.70 -4.96 -2.58
N GLY A 182 -4.38 -5.01 -2.79
CA GLY A 182 -3.73 -4.33 -3.91
C GLY A 182 -3.75 -5.15 -5.20
N GLU A 183 -3.57 -4.45 -6.31
CA GLU A 183 -3.40 -5.11 -7.61
C GLU A 183 -2.06 -5.90 -7.67
N PRO A 184 -1.95 -6.96 -8.48
CA PRO A 184 -2.83 -7.34 -9.58
C PRO A 184 -3.88 -8.41 -9.22
N TRP A 185 -4.14 -8.68 -7.94
CA TRP A 185 -4.95 -9.84 -7.54
C TRP A 185 -6.41 -9.72 -7.94
N HIS A 186 -6.93 -8.52 -8.10
CA HIS A 186 -8.26 -8.28 -8.66
C HIS A 186 -8.30 -8.65 -10.17
N ALA A 187 -7.28 -8.24 -10.93
CA ALA A 187 -7.14 -8.66 -12.33
C ALA A 187 -6.99 -10.17 -12.48
N VAL A 188 -6.28 -10.84 -11.56
CA VAL A 188 -6.15 -12.32 -11.55
C VAL A 188 -7.50 -12.96 -11.26
N ALA A 189 -8.26 -12.47 -10.26
CA ALA A 189 -9.60 -13.00 -9.95
C ALA A 189 -10.57 -12.86 -11.12
N GLU A 190 -10.51 -11.74 -11.83
CA GLU A 190 -11.30 -11.53 -13.05
C GLU A 190 -10.88 -12.46 -14.20
N ALA A 191 -9.56 -12.63 -14.41
CA ALA A 191 -9.02 -13.46 -15.48
C ALA A 191 -9.34 -14.95 -15.33
N CYS A 192 -9.50 -15.45 -14.08
CA CYS A 192 -9.92 -16.83 -13.80
C CYS A 192 -11.44 -16.96 -13.54
N ASP A 193 -12.21 -15.91 -13.79
CA ASP A 193 -13.67 -15.84 -13.59
C ASP A 193 -14.15 -16.11 -12.15
N ALA A 194 -13.26 -15.98 -11.16
CA ALA A 194 -13.58 -16.19 -9.75
C ALA A 194 -14.35 -15.01 -9.13
N GLY A 195 -14.09 -13.80 -9.57
CA GLY A 195 -14.68 -12.59 -9.01
C GLY A 195 -14.70 -11.41 -9.98
N ARG A 196 -15.29 -10.32 -9.51
CA ARG A 196 -15.34 -9.03 -10.23
C ARG A 196 -14.95 -7.91 -9.28
N THR A 197 -14.20 -6.95 -9.79
CA THR A 197 -13.95 -5.69 -9.08
C THR A 197 -15.25 -4.89 -8.99
N VAL A 198 -15.67 -4.56 -7.79
CA VAL A 198 -16.94 -3.84 -7.55
C VAL A 198 -16.75 -2.42 -7.04
N ALA A 199 -15.57 -2.11 -6.50
CA ALA A 199 -15.20 -0.77 -6.07
C ALA A 199 -13.68 -0.58 -6.16
N VAL A 200 -13.25 0.65 -6.38
CA VAL A 200 -11.84 1.08 -6.22
C VAL A 200 -11.73 2.01 -5.03
N THR A 201 -10.61 1.95 -4.33
CA THR A 201 -10.45 2.72 -3.07
C THR A 201 -10.40 4.23 -3.27
N SER A 202 -10.11 4.70 -4.49
CA SER A 202 -10.22 6.10 -4.85
C SER A 202 -11.66 6.65 -4.83
N GLU A 203 -12.68 5.80 -4.81
CA GLU A 203 -14.07 6.21 -4.56
C GLU A 203 -14.32 6.55 -3.09
N ILE A 204 -13.54 5.96 -2.17
CA ILE A 204 -13.64 6.18 -0.73
C ILE A 204 -12.90 7.46 -0.34
N TRP A 205 -11.67 7.58 -0.80
CA TRP A 205 -10.83 8.75 -0.58
C TRP A 205 -9.95 8.97 -1.82
N PRO A 206 -10.28 9.93 -2.68
CA PRO A 206 -9.48 10.26 -3.86
C PRO A 206 -8.04 10.63 -3.45
N ASP A 207 -7.08 10.09 -4.17
CA ASP A 207 -5.64 10.31 -3.92
C ASP A 207 -5.15 9.95 -2.51
N HIS A 208 -5.78 8.96 -1.89
CA HIS A 208 -5.35 8.48 -0.57
C HIS A 208 -3.92 7.92 -0.61
N PRO A 209 -3.12 8.11 0.47
CA PRO A 209 -1.85 7.41 0.61
C PRO A 209 -2.12 5.92 0.83
N GLU A 210 -1.26 5.07 0.27
CA GLU A 210 -1.46 3.63 0.42
C GLU A 210 -0.24 2.94 1.01
N LYS A 211 0.84 2.85 0.25
CA LYS A 211 2.07 2.26 0.74
C LYS A 211 3.08 3.36 1.11
N VAL A 212 3.81 3.07 2.16
CA VAL A 212 4.92 3.91 2.61
C VAL A 212 6.20 3.10 2.64
N LEU A 213 7.32 3.79 2.51
CA LEU A 213 8.62 3.25 2.89
C LEU A 213 8.71 3.31 4.40
N ALA A 214 8.53 2.16 5.05
CA ALA A 214 8.55 2.04 6.49
C ALA A 214 9.92 1.57 6.99
N ALA A 215 10.35 2.13 8.12
CA ALA A 215 11.50 1.67 8.87
C ALA A 215 11.24 1.82 10.37
N ARG A 216 12.08 1.21 11.22
CA ARG A 216 12.10 1.56 12.64
C ARG A 216 12.72 2.95 12.82
N ARG A 217 12.28 3.67 13.83
CA ARG A 217 12.79 5.00 14.13
C ARG A 217 14.26 4.96 14.56
N ASP A 218 14.70 3.91 15.29
CA ASP A 218 16.10 3.73 15.68
C ASP A 218 17.02 3.57 14.46
N PHE A 219 16.58 2.89 13.38
CA PHE A 219 17.32 2.82 12.13
C PHE A 219 17.54 4.23 11.54
N VAL A 220 16.51 5.06 11.53
CA VAL A 220 16.60 6.44 11.01
C VAL A 220 17.54 7.29 11.86
N ALA A 221 17.51 7.12 13.19
CA ALA A 221 18.36 7.86 14.11
C ALA A 221 19.84 7.44 13.99
N LEU A 222 20.10 6.15 13.78
CA LEU A 222 21.47 5.62 13.68
C LEU A 222 22.08 5.86 12.29
N TYR A 223 21.25 5.90 11.22
CA TYR A 223 21.72 5.96 9.84
C TYR A 223 20.99 7.06 9.04
N PRO A 224 21.06 8.33 9.45
CA PRO A 224 20.28 9.41 8.84
C PRO A 224 20.71 9.73 7.40
N ALA A 225 22.00 9.63 7.03
CA ALA A 225 22.43 9.81 5.64
C ALA A 225 22.01 8.65 4.75
N THR A 226 22.03 7.41 5.27
CA THR A 226 21.50 6.22 4.61
C THR A 226 20.00 6.35 4.35
N ALA A 227 19.23 6.80 5.33
CA ALA A 227 17.78 7.00 5.17
C ALA A 227 17.48 8.06 4.09
N ARG A 228 18.22 9.19 4.04
CA ARG A 228 18.08 10.18 2.97
C ARG A 228 18.48 9.63 1.60
N ALA A 229 19.58 8.86 1.51
CA ALA A 229 19.99 8.22 0.27
C ALA A 229 18.93 7.23 -0.24
N LEU A 230 18.29 6.47 0.65
CA LEU A 230 17.23 5.52 0.31
C LEU A 230 15.97 6.26 -0.17
N ILE A 231 15.58 7.38 0.46
CA ILE A 231 14.48 8.24 -0.01
C ILE A 231 14.78 8.71 -1.44
N ARG A 232 15.96 9.28 -1.71
CA ARG A 232 16.34 9.74 -3.07
C ARG A 232 16.25 8.63 -4.10
N THR A 233 16.80 7.45 -3.76
CA THR A 233 16.76 6.27 -4.63
C THR A 233 15.33 5.91 -5.03
N LEU A 234 14.39 5.92 -4.07
CA LEU A 234 13.00 5.54 -4.36
C LEU A 234 12.19 6.68 -4.97
N VAL A 235 12.54 7.94 -4.72
CA VAL A 235 11.98 9.09 -5.46
C VAL A 235 12.36 8.99 -6.94
N ASP A 236 13.62 8.66 -7.28
CA ASP A 236 14.06 8.44 -8.66
C ASP A 236 13.25 7.31 -9.34
N ALA A 237 13.02 6.21 -8.62
CA ALA A 237 12.21 5.09 -9.12
C ALA A 237 10.74 5.47 -9.32
N CYS A 238 10.15 6.22 -8.38
CA CYS A 238 8.79 6.72 -8.48
C CYS A 238 8.64 7.68 -9.66
N ALA A 239 9.59 8.60 -9.86
CA ALA A 239 9.60 9.54 -10.99
C ALA A 239 9.72 8.82 -12.34
N TRP A 240 10.55 7.77 -12.40
CA TRP A 240 10.65 6.94 -13.59
C TRP A 240 9.30 6.28 -13.95
N LEU A 241 8.52 5.86 -12.94
CA LEU A 241 7.19 5.27 -13.11
C LEU A 241 6.08 6.27 -13.51
N ASP A 242 6.34 7.56 -13.62
CA ASP A 242 5.34 8.52 -14.15
C ASP A 242 5.04 8.30 -15.63
N SER A 243 5.99 7.74 -16.39
CA SER A 243 5.79 7.43 -17.81
C SER A 243 4.96 6.14 -17.99
N ALA A 244 3.92 6.23 -18.82
CA ALA A 244 3.12 5.06 -19.21
C ALA A 244 3.95 3.97 -19.93
N THR A 245 4.98 4.38 -20.70
CA THR A 245 5.91 3.43 -21.33
C THR A 245 6.71 2.68 -20.30
N HIS A 246 7.25 3.38 -19.30
CA HIS A 246 8.00 2.76 -18.22
C HIS A 246 7.13 1.86 -17.33
N ARG A 247 5.86 2.21 -17.11
CA ARG A 247 4.95 1.31 -16.38
C ARG A 247 4.72 -0.01 -17.10
N ARG A 248 4.66 0.00 -18.46
CA ARG A 248 4.59 -1.25 -19.26
C ARG A 248 5.87 -2.05 -19.16
N GLU A 249 7.02 -1.39 -19.18
CA GLU A 249 8.32 -2.04 -18.99
C GLU A 249 8.44 -2.65 -17.59
N ALA A 250 8.09 -1.89 -16.55
CA ALA A 250 8.07 -2.35 -15.17
C ALA A 250 7.14 -3.56 -14.98
N ALA A 251 5.99 -3.63 -15.69
CA ALA A 251 5.11 -4.78 -15.62
C ALA A 251 5.80 -6.08 -16.07
N GLY A 252 6.76 -6.00 -17.00
CA GLY A 252 7.60 -7.15 -17.38
C GLY A 252 8.49 -7.62 -16.24
N TRP A 253 9.12 -6.71 -15.49
CA TRP A 253 9.97 -7.04 -14.34
C TRP A 253 9.15 -7.56 -13.15
N LEU A 254 8.00 -6.92 -12.90
CA LEU A 254 7.05 -7.34 -11.88
C LEU A 254 6.49 -8.75 -12.13
N ALA A 255 6.42 -9.19 -13.39
CA ALA A 255 5.93 -10.52 -13.74
C ALA A 255 6.89 -11.65 -13.34
N SER A 256 8.14 -11.34 -12.99
CA SER A 256 9.13 -12.33 -12.53
C SER A 256 8.58 -13.16 -11.36
N PRO A 257 8.87 -14.46 -11.29
CA PRO A 257 8.52 -15.32 -10.15
C PRO A 257 9.04 -14.79 -8.81
N ASP A 258 10.19 -14.13 -8.78
CA ASP A 258 10.80 -13.55 -7.59
C ASP A 258 10.12 -12.25 -7.15
N ALA A 259 9.37 -11.59 -8.07
CA ALA A 259 8.57 -10.41 -7.77
C ALA A 259 7.10 -10.80 -7.48
N LEU A 260 6.20 -10.71 -8.45
CA LEU A 260 4.79 -11.02 -8.24
C LEU A 260 4.41 -12.43 -8.72
N GLY A 261 5.09 -12.94 -9.76
CA GLY A 261 4.74 -14.22 -10.37
C GLY A 261 3.43 -14.20 -11.14
N VAL A 262 2.98 -13.02 -11.58
CA VAL A 262 1.72 -12.81 -12.31
C VAL A 262 2.05 -12.33 -13.72
N PRO A 263 1.39 -12.84 -14.78
CA PRO A 263 1.66 -12.41 -16.14
C PRO A 263 1.54 -10.90 -16.36
N ALA A 264 2.50 -10.29 -17.05
CA ALA A 264 2.56 -8.84 -17.31
C ALA A 264 1.27 -8.28 -17.93
N ARG A 265 0.54 -9.07 -18.74
CA ARG A 265 -0.75 -8.68 -19.34
C ARG A 265 -1.84 -8.39 -18.31
N LEU A 266 -1.72 -8.92 -17.08
CA LEU A 266 -2.65 -8.65 -15.98
C LEU A 266 -2.15 -7.49 -15.09
N ILE A 267 -0.85 -7.23 -15.08
CA ILE A 267 -0.22 -6.17 -14.27
C ILE A 267 -0.31 -4.83 -15.00
N ALA A 268 0.08 -4.78 -16.28
CA ALA A 268 0.22 -3.53 -17.01
C ALA A 268 -1.07 -2.68 -17.10
N PRO A 269 -2.27 -3.24 -17.38
CA PRO A 269 -3.49 -2.45 -17.38
C PRO A 269 -3.74 -1.76 -16.03
N ARG A 270 -3.56 -2.47 -14.93
CA ARG A 270 -3.76 -1.94 -13.58
C ARG A 270 -2.77 -0.83 -13.21
N LEU A 271 -1.51 -0.97 -13.60
CA LEU A 271 -0.52 0.11 -13.48
C LEU A 271 -0.89 1.35 -14.31
N LEU A 272 -1.62 1.17 -15.39
CA LEU A 272 -2.07 2.25 -16.27
C LEU A 272 -3.44 2.83 -15.87
N GLY A 273 -4.08 2.30 -14.81
CA GLY A 273 -5.37 2.77 -14.31
C GLY A 273 -6.58 2.15 -15.00
N ASP A 274 -6.39 1.09 -15.77
CA ASP A 274 -7.50 0.33 -16.36
C ASP A 274 -7.98 -0.75 -15.37
N TYR A 275 -9.11 -0.48 -14.73
CA TYR A 275 -9.78 -1.38 -13.79
C TYR A 275 -10.96 -2.14 -14.44
N GLY A 276 -11.09 -2.07 -15.76
CA GLY A 276 -12.19 -2.70 -16.48
C GLY A 276 -13.52 -1.95 -16.31
N SER A 277 -14.64 -2.67 -16.53
CA SER A 277 -16.00 -2.12 -16.54
C SER A 277 -16.78 -2.47 -15.25
N GLY A 278 -16.19 -2.24 -14.08
CA GLY A 278 -16.86 -2.43 -12.79
C GLY A 278 -18.01 -1.43 -12.57
N PRO A 279 -18.89 -1.69 -11.58
CA PRO A 279 -20.00 -0.80 -11.24
C PRO A 279 -19.49 0.40 -10.41
N PHE A 280 -18.48 1.10 -10.91
CA PHE A 280 -17.85 2.22 -10.22
C PHE A 280 -18.77 3.43 -10.17
N ALA A 281 -18.92 4.03 -8.98
CA ALA A 281 -19.73 5.23 -8.78
C ALA A 281 -19.14 6.47 -9.46
N VAL A 282 -17.79 6.51 -9.57
CA VAL A 282 -17.02 7.54 -10.30
C VAL A 282 -15.90 6.86 -11.09
N PRO A 283 -15.36 7.51 -12.14
CA PRO A 283 -14.23 6.95 -12.87
C PRO A 283 -13.05 6.64 -11.92
N PRO A 284 -12.48 5.43 -11.97
CA PRO A 284 -11.34 5.05 -11.15
C PRO A 284 -10.15 5.98 -11.35
N LEU A 285 -9.53 6.43 -10.25
CA LEU A 285 -8.26 7.14 -10.34
C LEU A 285 -7.12 6.12 -10.44
N PRO A 286 -6.13 6.34 -11.33
CA PRO A 286 -4.99 5.46 -11.47
C PRO A 286 -4.11 5.46 -10.22
N ILE A 287 -3.31 4.42 -10.08
CA ILE A 287 -2.18 4.44 -9.15
C ILE A 287 -1.21 5.55 -9.56
N ARG A 288 -0.75 6.35 -8.58
CA ARG A 288 0.21 7.43 -8.77
C ARG A 288 1.45 7.13 -7.95
N PHE A 289 2.64 7.32 -8.54
CA PHE A 289 3.92 7.03 -7.88
C PHE A 289 4.70 8.28 -7.53
N HIS A 290 4.71 9.31 -8.38
CA HIS A 290 5.47 10.53 -8.13
C HIS A 290 4.69 11.79 -8.48
N ASP A 291 4.19 11.88 -9.73
CA ASP A 291 3.41 13.00 -10.24
C ASP A 291 4.07 14.36 -9.95
N GLY A 292 5.30 14.51 -10.46
CA GLY A 292 6.08 15.73 -10.27
C GLY A 292 6.41 16.07 -8.80
N GLY A 293 6.41 15.09 -7.91
CA GLY A 293 6.69 15.24 -6.47
C GLY A 293 5.45 15.35 -5.58
N ALA A 294 4.25 15.37 -6.15
CA ALA A 294 3.00 15.53 -5.38
C ALA A 294 2.63 14.32 -4.52
N VAL A 295 3.22 13.13 -4.79
CA VAL A 295 2.86 11.87 -4.15
C VAL A 295 3.65 11.60 -2.88
N ASN A 296 4.97 11.80 -2.91
CA ASN A 296 5.91 11.07 -2.06
C ASN A 296 6.17 11.71 -0.69
N ARG A 297 5.85 12.99 -0.53
CA ARG A 297 6.04 13.68 0.75
C ARG A 297 5.05 13.17 1.80
N PRO A 298 5.50 12.61 2.94
CA PRO A 298 4.57 12.15 3.96
C PRO A 298 3.89 13.35 4.66
N ASP A 299 2.56 13.28 4.77
CA ASP A 299 1.76 14.28 5.48
C ASP A 299 1.19 13.67 6.77
N PRO A 300 1.48 14.24 7.96
CA PRO A 300 0.93 13.75 9.22
C PRO A 300 -0.60 13.63 9.24
N ARG A 301 -1.33 14.53 8.56
CA ARG A 301 -2.80 14.50 8.49
C ARG A 301 -3.34 13.20 7.90
N GLU A 302 -2.56 12.55 7.02
CA GLU A 302 -2.93 11.25 6.45
C GLU A 302 -2.86 10.13 7.52
N GLY A 303 -1.88 10.20 8.43
CA GLY A 303 -1.79 9.31 9.58
C GLY A 303 -2.97 9.49 10.54
N GLU A 304 -3.39 10.74 10.82
CA GLU A 304 -4.52 11.05 11.67
C GLU A 304 -5.82 10.40 11.17
N TRP A 305 -6.01 10.31 9.84
CA TRP A 305 -7.16 9.61 9.27
C TRP A 305 -7.18 8.14 9.69
N PHE A 306 -6.05 7.41 9.63
CA PHE A 306 -6.00 6.00 10.06
C PHE A 306 -6.31 5.85 11.55
N LEU A 307 -5.79 6.74 12.40
CA LEU A 307 -6.09 6.75 13.83
C LEU A 307 -7.59 6.96 14.07
N SER A 308 -8.23 7.87 13.34
CA SER A 308 -9.67 8.09 13.40
C SER A 308 -10.50 6.86 13.01
N GLN A 309 -10.03 6.09 11.99
CA GLN A 309 -10.69 4.84 11.62
C GLN A 309 -10.51 3.76 12.70
N TYR A 310 -9.35 3.66 13.33
CA TYR A 310 -9.16 2.72 14.44
C TYR A 310 -10.14 2.99 15.59
N ARG A 311 -10.39 4.26 15.94
CA ARG A 311 -11.42 4.63 16.91
C ARG A 311 -12.82 4.26 16.42
N ARG A 312 -13.14 4.59 15.17
CA ARG A 312 -14.44 4.27 14.56
C ARG A 312 -14.77 2.78 14.63
N TRP A 313 -13.77 1.93 14.49
CA TRP A 313 -13.94 0.48 14.46
C TRP A 313 -13.60 -0.19 15.81
N GLY A 314 -13.45 0.58 16.90
CA GLY A 314 -13.21 0.05 18.24
C GLY A 314 -11.88 -0.64 18.43
N MET A 315 -10.87 -0.28 17.63
CA MET A 315 -9.51 -0.82 17.71
C MET A 315 -8.60 0.03 18.59
N LEU A 316 -8.97 1.28 18.85
CA LEU A 316 -8.23 2.25 19.65
C LEU A 316 -9.16 2.92 20.64
N ASP A 317 -8.91 2.70 21.93
CA ASP A 317 -9.64 3.32 23.04
C ASP A 317 -8.88 4.52 23.60
N GLY A 318 -9.61 5.33 24.41
CA GLY A 318 -9.02 6.44 25.15
C GLY A 318 -8.71 7.69 24.31
N SER A 319 -8.14 8.68 24.98
CA SER A 319 -7.69 9.93 24.35
C SER A 319 -6.18 9.86 24.11
N HIS A 320 -5.78 9.87 22.85
CA HIS A 320 -4.38 10.02 22.42
C HIS A 320 -4.27 11.36 21.68
N ASP A 321 -3.10 11.95 21.68
CA ASP A 321 -2.79 13.07 20.78
C ASP A 321 -2.47 12.50 19.40
N ASP A 322 -3.53 12.31 18.60
CA ASP A 322 -3.44 11.72 17.27
C ASP A 322 -2.50 12.51 16.36
N ALA A 323 -2.53 13.85 16.47
CA ALA A 323 -1.65 14.71 15.69
C ALA A 323 -0.17 14.54 16.10
N ALA A 324 0.13 14.38 17.39
CA ALA A 324 1.50 14.10 17.85
C ALA A 324 1.99 12.72 17.36
N ILE A 325 1.14 11.70 17.44
CA ILE A 325 1.45 10.34 16.95
C ILE A 325 1.71 10.35 15.45
N ALA A 326 0.84 10.95 14.67
CA ALA A 326 0.98 11.05 13.22
C ALA A 326 2.24 11.82 12.80
N ARG A 327 2.53 12.96 13.48
CA ARG A 327 3.79 13.70 13.27
C ARG A 327 5.02 12.89 13.63
N ALA A 328 4.92 12.06 14.67
CA ALA A 328 6.02 11.20 15.05
C ALA A 328 6.31 10.13 13.98
N ILE A 329 5.30 9.58 13.33
CA ILE A 329 5.44 8.58 12.27
C ILE A 329 5.96 9.21 10.97
N ALA A 330 5.36 10.31 10.51
CA ALA A 330 5.67 10.93 9.24
C ALA A 330 7.01 11.68 9.29
N GLN A 331 8.02 11.19 8.57
CA GLN A 331 9.37 11.76 8.57
C GLN A 331 9.49 12.91 7.55
N THR A 332 8.57 13.88 7.63
CA THR A 332 8.45 14.98 6.66
C THR A 332 9.74 15.80 6.52
N ALA A 333 10.37 16.17 7.64
CA ALA A 333 11.61 16.95 7.61
C ALA A 333 12.79 16.17 6.99
N LEU A 334 12.86 14.85 7.26
CA LEU A 334 13.88 13.97 6.66
C LEU A 334 13.68 13.86 5.15
N TYR A 335 12.42 13.71 4.71
CA TYR A 335 12.07 13.68 3.29
C TYR A 335 12.46 14.99 2.60
N ASP A 336 12.06 16.13 3.16
CA ASP A 336 12.37 17.45 2.62
C ASP A 336 13.89 17.67 2.49
N ALA A 337 14.67 17.26 3.49
CA ALA A 337 16.13 17.32 3.45
C ALA A 337 16.71 16.40 2.35
N ALA A 338 16.19 15.18 2.21
CA ALA A 338 16.65 14.24 1.19
C ALA A 338 16.41 14.77 -0.23
N VAL A 339 15.23 15.34 -0.51
CA VAL A 339 14.89 15.89 -1.84
C VAL A 339 15.72 17.15 -2.14
N ALA A 340 15.96 18.00 -1.15
CA ALA A 340 16.81 19.19 -1.33
C ALA A 340 18.25 18.83 -1.75
N GLU A 341 18.79 17.71 -1.25
CA GLU A 341 20.12 17.21 -1.63
C GLU A 341 20.16 16.70 -3.10
N SER A 342 19.03 16.39 -3.73
CA SER A 342 18.97 15.90 -5.12
C SER A 342 19.07 17.03 -6.15
N GLY A 343 18.99 18.30 -5.77
CA GLY A 343 18.91 19.44 -6.70
C GLY A 343 17.62 19.47 -7.53
N ALA A 344 16.66 18.61 -7.24
CA ALA A 344 15.34 18.63 -7.89
C ALA A 344 14.50 19.80 -7.37
N PRO A 345 13.68 20.48 -8.21
CA PRO A 345 12.76 21.49 -7.73
C PRO A 345 11.78 20.85 -6.74
N GLY A 346 11.75 21.34 -5.51
CA GLY A 346 10.79 20.93 -4.51
C GLY A 346 9.35 21.19 -4.97
N PRO A 347 8.33 20.49 -4.41
CA PRO A 347 6.95 20.71 -4.78
C PRO A 347 6.57 22.18 -4.59
N SER A 348 5.98 22.78 -5.63
CA SER A 348 5.43 24.13 -5.56
C SER A 348 4.43 24.22 -4.41
N ARG A 349 4.67 25.10 -3.44
CA ARG A 349 3.71 25.39 -2.38
C ARG A 349 2.52 26.12 -3.03
N ALA A 350 1.41 25.42 -3.17
CA ALA A 350 0.10 25.99 -3.47
C ALA A 350 -0.70 26.21 -2.19
#